data_40a97817eea75ca9fa6ed5359d81e7d3
#
_entry.id   40a97817eea75ca9fa6ed5359d81e7d3
#
_cell.length_a   1.000
_cell.length_b   1.000
_cell.length_c   1.000
_cell.angle_alpha   90.00
_cell.angle_beta   90.00
_cell.angle_gamma   90.00
#
_symmetry.space_group_name_H-M   'P 1'
#
loop_
_entity.id
_entity.type
_entity.pdbx_description
1 polymer ?
#
loop_
_entity_poly.entity_id
_entity_poly.type
_entity_poly.pdbx_seq_one_letter_code
_entity_poly.pdbx_strand_id
1 'polypeptide(L)'
;MDKKKKAVVLLSGGLDSATAMAMALDEGFEVYALSFRYGQRHSIELECATQQAQEKAKKHQVVEIDLRAFGGSALTADIEVPKHGSMDELGDEIPITYVPARNTIFLSYALAWAEVLGAFDIFIGVNALDYSGYPDCRPEFVSAYETLANLATVAGVQGKKMTIHAPLIKMSKAEIIQCGLDLGIDYAKTTSCYDPAPDGRSCGHCDSCLLRLNGFKEAGSQDPRPYMEN
;
A
#
# COMPACT_ATOMS: atom_id res chain seq x y z
N MET A 1 10.63 20.40 23.91
CA MET A 1 10.00 19.95 22.65
C MET A 1 9.65 18.49 22.82
N ASP A 2 8.37 18.17 22.87
CA ASP A 2 7.96 16.77 22.95
C ASP A 2 8.46 16.04 21.72
N LYS A 3 9.05 14.87 21.95
CA LYS A 3 9.59 14.03 20.88
C LYS A 3 8.42 13.44 20.09
N LYS A 4 8.33 13.76 18.80
CA LYS A 4 7.27 13.19 17.94
C LYS A 4 7.24 11.66 18.07
N LYS A 5 6.04 11.09 18.10
CA LYS A 5 5.88 9.63 18.03
C LYS A 5 6.40 9.13 16.68
N LYS A 6 7.07 8.00 16.68
CA LYS A 6 7.57 7.37 15.45
C LYS A 6 6.54 6.40 14.93
N ALA A 7 6.37 6.38 13.61
CA ALA A 7 5.58 5.35 12.93
C ALA A 7 6.38 4.73 11.77
N VAL A 8 6.25 3.42 11.59
CA VAL A 8 6.67 2.75 10.35
C VAL A 8 5.49 2.74 9.40
N VAL A 9 5.69 3.19 8.17
CA VAL A 9 4.65 3.20 7.13
C VAL A 9 5.07 2.27 5.99
N LEU A 10 4.24 1.28 5.68
CA LEU A 10 4.40 0.45 4.49
C LEU A 10 4.08 1.28 3.25
N LEU A 11 5.10 1.63 2.46
CA LEU A 11 5.01 2.53 1.32
C LEU A 11 5.32 1.76 0.03
N SER A 12 4.27 1.50 -0.77
CA SER A 12 4.41 0.81 -2.06
C SER A 12 4.70 1.74 -3.23
N GLY A 13 4.40 3.03 -3.09
CA GLY A 13 4.40 4.02 -4.18
C GLY A 13 3.04 4.17 -4.87
N GLY A 14 2.05 3.36 -4.48
CA GLY A 14 0.67 3.45 -4.92
C GLY A 14 -0.14 4.52 -4.17
N LEU A 15 -1.32 4.82 -4.72
CA LEU A 15 -2.27 5.80 -4.22
C LEU A 15 -2.59 5.60 -2.73
N ASP A 16 -2.95 4.37 -2.34
CA ASP A 16 -3.42 4.06 -0.99
C ASP A 16 -2.30 4.23 0.05
N SER A 17 -1.11 3.71 -0.23
CA SER A 17 0.03 3.83 0.67
C SER A 17 0.52 5.27 0.84
N ALA A 18 0.42 6.09 -0.22
CA ALA A 18 0.72 7.51 -0.17
C ALA A 18 -0.28 8.25 0.74
N THR A 19 -1.57 7.90 0.62
CA THR A 19 -2.63 8.49 1.45
C THR A 19 -2.46 8.08 2.92
N ALA A 20 -2.20 6.81 3.21
CA ALA A 20 -1.93 6.35 4.57
C ALA A 20 -0.70 7.04 5.18
N MET A 21 0.36 7.27 4.39
CA MET A 21 1.53 8.04 4.85
C MET A 21 1.19 9.50 5.15
N ALA A 22 0.38 10.14 4.31
CA ALA A 22 -0.03 11.52 4.55
C ALA A 22 -0.88 11.66 5.81
N MET A 23 -1.79 10.71 6.07
CA MET A 23 -2.56 10.66 7.31
C MET A 23 -1.66 10.50 8.54
N ALA A 24 -0.67 9.61 8.50
CA ALA A 24 0.29 9.46 9.60
C ALA A 24 1.06 10.75 9.87
N LEU A 25 1.43 11.50 8.84
CA LEU A 25 2.11 12.79 8.96
C LEU A 25 1.19 13.87 9.55
N ASP A 26 -0.07 13.91 9.13
CA ASP A 26 -1.09 14.84 9.63
C ASP A 26 -1.40 14.59 11.10
N GLU A 27 -1.42 13.32 11.53
CA GLU A 27 -1.52 12.92 12.95
C GLU A 27 -0.25 13.26 13.77
N GLY A 28 0.77 13.84 13.14
CA GLY A 28 1.98 14.33 13.79
C GLY A 28 3.09 13.30 14.01
N PHE A 29 3.00 12.12 13.38
CA PHE A 29 4.06 11.11 13.48
C PHE A 29 5.34 11.53 12.74
N GLU A 30 6.49 11.10 13.27
CA GLU A 30 7.75 11.05 12.52
C GLU A 30 7.79 9.75 11.73
N VAL A 31 7.63 9.83 10.40
CA VAL A 31 7.43 8.68 9.52
C VAL A 31 8.75 8.04 9.10
N TYR A 32 8.82 6.73 9.23
CA TYR A 32 9.86 5.84 8.72
C TYR A 32 9.23 4.96 7.63
N ALA A 33 9.53 5.25 6.37
CA ALA A 33 8.92 4.56 5.23
C ALA A 33 9.64 3.23 4.94
N LEU A 34 8.87 2.16 4.75
CA LEU A 34 9.36 0.83 4.42
C LEU A 34 8.76 0.38 3.09
N SER A 35 9.62 0.09 2.13
CA SER A 35 9.25 -0.41 0.80
C SER A 35 9.88 -1.77 0.52
N PHE A 36 9.31 -2.53 -0.40
CA PHE A 36 9.79 -3.85 -0.75
C PHE A 36 10.07 -3.99 -2.24
N ARG A 37 11.23 -4.58 -2.55
CA ARG A 37 11.49 -5.21 -3.84
C ARG A 37 11.25 -6.71 -3.63
N TYR A 38 10.12 -7.23 -4.15
CA TYR A 38 9.70 -8.60 -3.87
C TYR A 38 9.59 -9.48 -5.13
N GLY A 39 10.20 -9.01 -6.23
CA GLY A 39 10.13 -9.68 -7.53
C GLY A 39 8.94 -9.24 -8.37
N GLN A 40 8.33 -8.09 -8.06
CA GLN A 40 7.29 -7.48 -8.89
C GLN A 40 7.81 -7.20 -10.31
N ARG A 41 6.89 -7.18 -11.29
CA ARG A 41 7.19 -7.12 -12.73
C ARG A 41 7.93 -5.84 -13.16
N HIS A 42 7.82 -4.73 -12.42
CA HIS A 42 8.41 -3.45 -12.78
C HIS A 42 8.89 -2.66 -11.55
N SER A 43 9.84 -1.74 -11.76
CA SER A 43 10.46 -0.93 -10.70
C SER A 43 9.72 0.37 -10.38
N ILE A 44 8.80 0.78 -11.22
CA ILE A 44 8.16 2.10 -11.18
C ILE A 44 7.47 2.41 -9.85
N GLU A 45 6.86 1.39 -9.20
CA GLU A 45 6.30 1.55 -7.86
C GLU A 45 7.36 1.98 -6.85
N LEU A 46 8.54 1.33 -6.88
CA LEU A 46 9.64 1.67 -5.97
C LEU A 46 10.24 3.05 -6.26
N GLU A 47 10.25 3.48 -7.51
CA GLU A 47 10.67 4.83 -7.89
C GLU A 47 9.72 5.88 -7.32
N CYS A 48 8.40 5.67 -7.47
CA CYS A 48 7.37 6.49 -6.85
C CYS A 48 7.48 6.50 -5.31
N ALA A 49 7.65 5.33 -4.68
CA ALA A 49 7.82 5.23 -3.24
C ALA A 49 9.07 5.97 -2.75
N THR A 50 10.17 5.86 -3.48
CA THR A 50 11.44 6.54 -3.17
C THR A 50 11.28 8.06 -3.23
N GLN A 51 10.63 8.58 -4.27
CA GLN A 51 10.37 10.01 -4.41
C GLN A 51 9.47 10.52 -3.26
N GLN A 52 8.37 9.85 -2.97
CA GLN A 52 7.47 10.21 -1.87
C GLN A 52 8.18 10.21 -0.52
N ALA A 53 9.00 9.18 -0.27
CA ALA A 53 9.74 9.05 0.99
C ALA A 53 10.82 10.14 1.14
N GLN A 54 11.54 10.49 0.06
CA GLN A 54 12.54 11.57 0.07
C GLN A 54 11.94 12.92 0.45
N GLU A 55 10.71 13.18 0.01
CA GLU A 55 10.03 14.44 0.29
C GLU A 55 9.48 14.54 1.73
N LYS A 56 9.04 13.43 2.32
CA LYS A 56 8.18 13.47 3.52
C LYS A 56 8.63 12.56 4.67
N ALA A 57 9.40 11.50 4.42
CA ALA A 57 9.81 10.57 5.46
C ALA A 57 11.14 10.97 6.13
N LYS A 58 11.29 10.66 7.41
CA LYS A 58 12.56 10.81 8.16
C LYS A 58 13.64 9.87 7.65
N LYS A 59 13.24 8.66 7.28
CA LYS A 59 14.10 7.63 6.70
C LYS A 59 13.28 6.75 5.78
N HIS A 60 13.88 6.30 4.69
CA HIS A 60 13.35 5.29 3.80
C HIS A 60 14.23 4.05 3.82
N GLN A 61 13.62 2.89 3.97
CA GLN A 61 14.29 1.60 3.86
C GLN A 61 13.62 0.77 2.78
N VAL A 62 14.41 0.28 1.83
CA VAL A 62 13.94 -0.72 0.85
C VAL A 62 14.50 -2.08 1.27
N VAL A 63 13.61 -3.08 1.38
CA VAL A 63 13.97 -4.46 1.69
C VAL A 63 13.82 -5.30 0.44
N GLU A 64 14.83 -6.11 0.15
CA GLU A 64 14.79 -7.06 -0.96
C GLU A 64 14.41 -8.45 -0.46
N ILE A 65 13.35 -9.00 -1.04
CA ILE A 65 12.88 -10.38 -0.81
C ILE A 65 12.49 -10.97 -2.17
N ASP A 66 12.44 -12.28 -2.31
CA ASP A 66 12.03 -12.90 -3.57
C ASP A 66 10.79 -13.78 -3.38
N LEU A 67 9.61 -13.23 -3.65
CA LEU A 67 8.34 -13.96 -3.61
C LEU A 67 8.07 -14.76 -4.89
N ARG A 68 8.87 -14.56 -5.95
CA ARG A 68 8.78 -15.37 -7.18
C ARG A 68 9.10 -16.83 -6.90
N ALA A 69 9.90 -17.10 -5.88
CA ALA A 69 10.24 -18.46 -5.46
C ALA A 69 9.01 -19.32 -5.10
N PHE A 70 7.90 -18.67 -4.73
CA PHE A 70 6.65 -19.35 -4.38
C PHE A 70 5.63 -19.36 -5.53
N GLY A 71 5.70 -18.39 -6.44
CA GLY A 71 4.76 -18.26 -7.56
C GLY A 71 3.33 -17.94 -7.11
N GLY A 72 2.34 -18.41 -7.88
CA GLY A 72 0.92 -18.36 -7.51
C GLY A 72 0.22 -17.02 -7.74
N SER A 73 0.87 -16.02 -8.34
CA SER A 73 0.27 -14.72 -8.66
C SER A 73 0.77 -14.18 -10.00
N ALA A 74 -0.09 -13.50 -10.74
CA ALA A 74 0.29 -12.77 -11.96
C ALA A 74 1.30 -11.65 -11.69
N LEU A 75 1.50 -11.22 -10.44
CA LEU A 75 2.48 -10.19 -10.07
C LEU A 75 3.87 -10.77 -9.79
N THR A 76 3.99 -12.08 -9.55
CA THR A 76 5.25 -12.73 -9.16
C THR A 76 5.59 -13.97 -9.99
N ALA A 77 4.75 -14.33 -10.96
CA ALA A 77 4.95 -15.47 -11.87
C ALA A 77 4.81 -15.01 -13.32
N ASP A 78 5.14 -15.91 -14.26
CA ASP A 78 4.93 -15.69 -15.69
C ASP A 78 3.48 -16.03 -16.08
N ILE A 79 2.56 -15.22 -15.53
CA ILE A 79 1.12 -15.27 -15.76
C ILE A 79 0.69 -13.89 -16.24
N GLU A 80 -0.10 -13.82 -17.29
CA GLU A 80 -0.60 -12.53 -17.80
C GLU A 80 -1.48 -11.83 -16.77
N VAL A 81 -1.31 -10.50 -16.65
CA VAL A 81 -2.18 -9.66 -15.82
C VAL A 81 -3.50 -9.48 -16.58
N PRO A 82 -4.65 -9.87 -16.01
CA PRO A 82 -5.94 -9.67 -16.64
C PRO A 82 -6.19 -8.20 -17.01
N LYS A 83 -6.84 -8.00 -18.14
CA LYS A 83 -7.27 -6.70 -18.66
C LYS A 83 -8.78 -6.71 -18.83
N HIS A 84 -9.43 -5.64 -18.45
CA HIS A 84 -10.88 -5.50 -18.50
C HIS A 84 -11.27 -4.21 -19.22
N GLY A 85 -12.43 -4.19 -19.84
CA GLY A 85 -12.97 -3.02 -20.52
C GLY A 85 -13.70 -2.07 -19.57
N SER A 86 -14.23 -2.58 -18.45
CA SER A 86 -15.03 -1.82 -17.49
C SER A 86 -14.98 -2.43 -16.10
N MET A 87 -15.50 -1.67 -15.11
CA MET A 87 -15.65 -2.13 -13.72
C MET A 87 -16.59 -3.33 -13.58
N ASP A 88 -17.59 -3.46 -14.45
CA ASP A 88 -18.59 -4.55 -14.39
C ASP A 88 -18.00 -5.94 -14.72
N GLU A 89 -16.81 -5.96 -15.28
CA GLU A 89 -16.07 -7.21 -15.61
C GLU A 89 -15.22 -7.70 -14.42
N LEU A 90 -15.08 -6.90 -13.36
CA LEU A 90 -14.35 -7.31 -12.16
C LEU A 90 -15.19 -8.31 -11.36
N GLY A 91 -14.59 -9.48 -11.06
CA GLY A 91 -15.25 -10.53 -10.29
C GLY A 91 -15.16 -10.35 -8.79
N ASP A 92 -15.99 -11.10 -8.06
CA ASP A 92 -15.98 -11.13 -6.57
C ASP A 92 -15.01 -12.18 -6.01
N GLU A 93 -14.35 -12.96 -6.88
CA GLU A 93 -13.39 -13.99 -6.46
C GLU A 93 -12.02 -13.40 -6.11
N ILE A 94 -11.19 -14.18 -5.41
CA ILE A 94 -9.80 -13.81 -5.14
C ILE A 94 -9.07 -13.72 -6.50
N PRO A 95 -8.62 -12.52 -6.91
CA PRO A 95 -8.03 -12.35 -8.23
C PRO A 95 -6.65 -13.00 -8.33
N ILE A 96 -6.26 -13.41 -9.53
CA ILE A 96 -4.95 -14.01 -9.82
C ILE A 96 -3.77 -13.06 -9.50
N THR A 97 -4.04 -11.79 -9.32
CA THR A 97 -3.07 -10.76 -8.90
C THR A 97 -2.81 -10.76 -7.39
N TYR A 98 -3.56 -11.53 -6.60
CA TYR A 98 -3.27 -11.73 -5.19
C TYR A 98 -1.92 -12.43 -5.02
N VAL A 99 -1.00 -11.81 -4.29
CA VAL A 99 0.28 -12.44 -3.90
C VAL A 99 0.10 -13.09 -2.53
N PRO A 100 0.21 -14.42 -2.43
CA PRO A 100 -0.08 -15.16 -1.20
C PRO A 100 0.68 -14.62 0.01
N ALA A 101 -0.07 -14.26 1.08
CA ALA A 101 0.42 -13.79 2.36
C ALA A 101 1.36 -12.56 2.30
N ARG A 102 1.31 -11.77 1.23
CA ARG A 102 2.22 -10.63 1.02
C ARG A 102 2.17 -9.63 2.18
N ASN A 103 0.99 -9.23 2.61
CA ASN A 103 0.85 -8.26 3.70
C ASN A 103 1.31 -8.84 5.04
N THR A 104 1.15 -10.15 5.27
CA THR A 104 1.69 -10.84 6.46
C THR A 104 3.21 -10.72 6.50
N ILE A 105 3.88 -10.98 5.37
CA ILE A 105 5.35 -10.89 5.25
C ILE A 105 5.80 -9.44 5.46
N PHE A 106 5.18 -8.49 4.79
CA PHE A 106 5.54 -7.07 4.89
C PHE A 106 5.34 -6.50 6.29
N LEU A 107 4.24 -6.83 6.94
CA LEU A 107 3.99 -6.44 8.32
C LEU A 107 5.02 -7.06 9.29
N SER A 108 5.52 -8.27 9.02
CA SER A 108 6.54 -8.91 9.86
C SER A 108 7.88 -8.16 9.78
N TYR A 109 8.27 -7.70 8.60
CA TYR A 109 9.44 -6.81 8.46
C TYR A 109 9.21 -5.44 9.11
N ALA A 110 8.01 -4.87 8.94
CA ALA A 110 7.67 -3.60 9.56
C ALA A 110 7.72 -3.71 11.08
N LEU A 111 7.21 -4.80 11.65
CA LEU A 111 7.21 -5.07 13.08
C LEU A 111 8.64 -5.15 13.63
N ALA A 112 9.52 -5.92 12.97
CA ALA A 112 10.92 -6.04 13.35
C ALA A 112 11.64 -4.68 13.30
N TRP A 113 11.40 -3.89 12.26
CA TRP A 113 12.03 -2.58 12.14
C TRP A 113 11.46 -1.57 13.13
N ALA A 114 10.14 -1.60 13.38
CA ALA A 114 9.50 -0.76 14.39
C ALA A 114 10.09 -1.00 15.77
N GLU A 115 10.32 -2.25 16.15
CA GLU A 115 10.96 -2.61 17.43
C GLU A 115 12.37 -2.05 17.54
N VAL A 116 13.21 -2.16 16.49
CA VAL A 116 14.56 -1.58 16.43
C VAL A 116 14.53 -0.06 16.56
N LEU A 117 13.55 0.60 15.95
CA LEU A 117 13.39 2.06 16.00
C LEU A 117 12.83 2.57 17.34
N GLY A 118 12.25 1.69 18.14
CA GLY A 118 11.40 2.06 19.27
C GLY A 118 10.14 2.81 18.81
N ALA A 119 9.58 2.42 17.68
CA ALA A 119 8.29 2.84 17.17
C ALA A 119 7.22 1.81 17.59
N PHE A 120 6.04 2.27 17.95
CA PHE A 120 4.95 1.39 18.40
C PHE A 120 3.73 1.47 17.49
N ASP A 121 3.83 2.23 16.41
CA ASP A 121 2.77 2.49 15.46
C ASP A 121 3.24 2.06 14.06
N ILE A 122 2.44 1.24 13.37
CA ILE A 122 2.68 0.78 12.00
C ILE A 122 1.46 1.12 11.16
N PHE A 123 1.66 1.79 10.02
CA PHE A 123 0.59 2.15 9.08
C PHE A 123 0.65 1.26 7.84
N ILE A 124 -0.51 0.77 7.43
CA ILE A 124 -0.70 0.01 6.18
C ILE A 124 -1.89 0.56 5.40
N GLY A 125 -1.69 0.76 4.10
CA GLY A 125 -2.72 1.29 3.19
C GLY A 125 -3.61 0.20 2.60
N VAL A 126 -4.10 -0.75 3.41
CA VAL A 126 -5.08 -1.76 2.96
C VAL A 126 -6.48 -1.19 2.94
N ASN A 127 -7.26 -1.64 1.96
CA ASN A 127 -8.66 -1.30 1.79
C ASN A 127 -9.49 -2.58 1.61
N ALA A 128 -10.61 -2.70 2.32
CA ALA A 128 -11.47 -3.88 2.27
C ALA A 128 -12.64 -3.73 1.29
N LEU A 129 -12.93 -2.50 0.82
CA LEU A 129 -14.06 -2.25 -0.07
C LEU A 129 -13.68 -2.41 -1.54
N ASP A 130 -12.46 -2.01 -1.92
CA ASP A 130 -12.02 -2.09 -3.33
C ASP A 130 -11.68 -3.51 -3.76
N TYR A 131 -11.12 -4.29 -2.85
CA TYR A 131 -10.71 -5.68 -3.08
C TYR A 131 -11.22 -6.57 -1.94
N SER A 132 -12.52 -6.81 -1.91
CA SER A 132 -13.15 -7.76 -0.97
C SER A 132 -12.51 -9.15 -1.04
N GLY A 133 -11.84 -9.49 -2.17
CA GLY A 133 -11.18 -10.77 -2.39
C GLY A 133 -9.82 -10.97 -1.72
N TYR A 134 -9.12 -9.92 -1.26
CA TYR A 134 -7.80 -10.14 -0.65
C TYR A 134 -7.90 -10.49 0.84
N PRO A 135 -7.58 -11.75 1.23
CA PRO A 135 -7.72 -12.21 2.62
C PRO A 135 -6.94 -11.36 3.62
N ASP A 136 -5.77 -10.84 3.22
CA ASP A 136 -4.86 -10.05 4.05
C ASP A 136 -5.07 -8.53 3.93
N CYS A 137 -6.27 -8.11 3.49
CA CYS A 137 -6.72 -6.71 3.52
C CYS A 137 -7.96 -6.50 4.40
N ARG A 138 -8.46 -7.55 5.06
CA ARG A 138 -9.69 -7.49 5.86
C ARG A 138 -9.45 -6.96 7.27
N PRO A 139 -10.47 -6.34 7.92
CA PRO A 139 -10.36 -5.85 9.30
C PRO A 139 -9.95 -6.92 10.31
N GLU A 140 -10.44 -8.16 10.14
CA GLU A 140 -10.13 -9.29 11.01
C GLU A 140 -8.65 -9.67 10.94
N PHE A 141 -8.06 -9.62 9.73
CA PHE A 141 -6.64 -9.85 9.55
C PHE A 141 -5.80 -8.80 10.28
N VAL A 142 -6.13 -7.50 10.12
CA VAL A 142 -5.42 -6.40 10.78
C VAL A 142 -5.48 -6.55 12.30
N SER A 143 -6.66 -6.85 12.85
CA SER A 143 -6.87 -7.07 14.29
C SER A 143 -6.09 -8.28 14.81
N ALA A 144 -6.11 -9.39 14.08
CA ALA A 144 -5.35 -10.59 14.45
C ALA A 144 -3.84 -10.33 14.40
N TYR A 145 -3.37 -9.55 13.40
CA TYR A 145 -1.97 -9.19 13.30
C TYR A 145 -1.53 -8.23 14.43
N GLU A 146 -2.35 -7.28 14.83
CA GLU A 146 -2.07 -6.43 16.01
C GLU A 146 -1.94 -7.28 17.28
N THR A 147 -2.80 -8.28 17.44
CA THR A 147 -2.71 -9.23 18.55
C THR A 147 -1.38 -9.99 18.53
N LEU A 148 -1.01 -10.52 17.35
CA LEU A 148 0.28 -11.20 17.16
C LEU A 148 1.45 -10.27 17.49
N ALA A 149 1.44 -9.02 17.00
CA ALA A 149 2.50 -8.05 17.27
C ALA A 149 2.73 -7.81 18.76
N ASN A 150 1.66 -7.74 19.53
CA ASN A 150 1.73 -7.54 20.97
C ASN A 150 2.17 -8.79 21.76
N LEU A 151 2.01 -9.98 21.20
CA LEU A 151 2.49 -11.24 21.79
C LEU A 151 3.95 -11.54 21.41
N ALA A 152 4.38 -11.12 20.23
CA ALA A 152 5.64 -11.55 19.60
C ALA A 152 6.81 -10.57 19.77
N THR A 153 6.59 -9.41 20.40
CA THR A 153 7.63 -8.36 20.56
C THR A 153 8.01 -8.13 22.01
N VAL A 154 9.25 -7.73 22.23
CA VAL A 154 9.71 -7.30 23.57
C VAL A 154 8.86 -6.13 24.08
N ALA A 155 8.52 -5.20 23.20
CA ALA A 155 7.65 -4.06 23.55
C ALA A 155 6.29 -4.54 24.09
N GLY A 156 5.62 -5.44 23.39
CA GLY A 156 4.32 -5.99 23.78
C GLY A 156 4.39 -6.73 25.13
N VAL A 157 5.39 -7.59 25.32
CA VAL A 157 5.62 -8.32 26.59
C VAL A 157 5.90 -7.36 27.74
N GLN A 158 6.53 -6.21 27.47
CA GLN A 158 6.78 -5.15 28.49
C GLN A 158 5.58 -4.22 28.70
N GLY A 159 4.44 -4.49 28.09
CA GLY A 159 3.22 -3.69 28.24
C GLY A 159 3.19 -2.39 27.41
N LYS A 160 4.08 -2.26 26.43
CA LYS A 160 4.05 -1.18 25.44
C LYS A 160 3.22 -1.64 24.24
N LYS A 161 2.07 -1.02 24.04
CA LYS A 161 1.14 -1.45 23.00
C LYS A 161 1.69 -1.12 21.59
N MET A 162 1.85 -2.16 20.75
CA MET A 162 2.00 -2.04 19.31
C MET A 162 0.62 -1.84 18.68
N THR A 163 0.49 -0.88 17.76
CA THR A 163 -0.76 -0.57 17.07
C THR A 163 -0.56 -0.67 15.56
N ILE A 164 -1.46 -1.40 14.89
CA ILE A 164 -1.51 -1.49 13.42
C ILE A 164 -2.62 -0.58 12.92
N HIS A 165 -2.24 0.53 12.31
CA HIS A 165 -3.16 1.49 11.72
C HIS A 165 -3.47 1.11 10.27
N ALA A 166 -4.75 0.91 9.97
CA ALA A 166 -5.27 0.70 8.63
C ALA A 166 -6.35 1.78 8.35
N PRO A 167 -5.93 3.05 8.17
CA PRO A 167 -6.87 4.17 8.15
C PRO A 167 -7.86 4.12 6.99
N LEU A 168 -7.50 3.45 5.90
CA LEU A 168 -8.30 3.39 4.67
C LEU A 168 -9.27 2.20 4.63
N ILE A 169 -9.28 1.34 5.63
CA ILE A 169 -9.88 0.00 5.57
C ILE A 169 -11.38 0.00 5.26
N LYS A 170 -12.09 1.06 5.60
CA LYS A 170 -13.55 1.24 5.39
C LYS A 170 -13.90 2.38 4.44
N MET A 171 -12.91 2.97 3.76
CA MET A 171 -13.12 4.09 2.85
C MET A 171 -13.31 3.57 1.43
N SER A 172 -14.23 4.17 0.67
CA SER A 172 -14.31 3.98 -0.78
C SER A 172 -13.08 4.59 -1.47
N LYS A 173 -12.81 4.20 -2.70
CA LYS A 173 -11.69 4.78 -3.47
C LYS A 173 -11.84 6.29 -3.63
N ALA A 174 -13.06 6.77 -3.84
CA ALA A 174 -13.36 8.20 -3.92
C ALA A 174 -13.02 8.94 -2.62
N GLU A 175 -13.40 8.37 -1.46
CA GLU A 175 -13.07 8.97 -0.16
C GLU A 175 -11.57 8.99 0.11
N ILE A 176 -10.84 7.93 -0.27
CA ILE A 176 -9.38 7.86 -0.16
C ILE A 176 -8.73 8.96 -1.01
N ILE A 177 -9.20 9.12 -2.26
CA ILE A 177 -8.68 10.15 -3.18
C ILE A 177 -8.96 11.55 -2.63
N GLN A 178 -10.20 11.82 -2.19
CA GLN A 178 -10.56 13.12 -1.62
C GLN A 178 -9.71 13.44 -0.40
N CYS A 179 -9.57 12.49 0.53
CA CYS A 179 -8.72 12.65 1.72
C CYS A 179 -7.28 12.99 1.33
N GLY A 180 -6.71 12.28 0.35
CA GLY A 180 -5.35 12.55 -0.10
C GLY A 180 -5.18 13.91 -0.78
N LEU A 181 -6.16 14.36 -1.57
CA LEU A 181 -6.17 15.69 -2.17
C LEU A 181 -6.21 16.78 -1.08
N ASP A 182 -7.05 16.62 -0.06
CA ASP A 182 -7.16 17.53 1.08
C ASP A 182 -5.86 17.59 1.89
N LEU A 183 -5.11 16.48 1.96
CA LEU A 183 -3.78 16.39 2.58
C LEU A 183 -2.63 16.82 1.63
N GLY A 184 -2.94 17.31 0.44
CA GLY A 184 -1.97 17.85 -0.51
C GLY A 184 -1.10 16.80 -1.20
N ILE A 185 -1.64 15.59 -1.43
CA ILE A 185 -0.93 14.56 -2.20
C ILE A 185 -0.96 14.90 -3.68
N ASP A 186 0.20 14.84 -4.31
CA ASP A 186 0.33 14.85 -5.77
C ASP A 186 0.22 13.41 -6.30
N TYR A 187 -0.97 13.03 -6.70
CA TYR A 187 -1.22 11.69 -7.23
C TYR A 187 -0.56 11.40 -8.60
N ALA A 188 -0.03 12.41 -9.30
CA ALA A 188 0.81 12.18 -10.48
C ALA A 188 2.09 11.39 -10.13
N LYS A 189 2.57 11.52 -8.89
CA LYS A 189 3.75 10.84 -8.35
C LYS A 189 3.44 9.44 -7.76
N THR A 190 2.23 8.93 -7.97
CA THR A 190 1.84 7.59 -7.51
C THR A 190 1.54 6.69 -8.69
N THR A 191 1.75 5.38 -8.54
CA THR A 191 1.34 4.39 -9.55
C THR A 191 0.65 3.21 -8.87
N SER A 192 -0.41 2.73 -9.52
CA SER A 192 -1.15 1.55 -9.05
C SER A 192 -1.20 0.45 -10.12
N CYS A 193 -0.70 0.74 -11.33
CA CYS A 193 -0.79 -0.16 -12.47
C CYS A 193 0.02 -1.44 -12.26
N TYR A 194 -0.58 -2.59 -12.50
CA TYR A 194 0.06 -3.90 -12.42
C TYR A 194 0.91 -4.24 -13.64
N ASP A 195 0.69 -3.55 -14.77
CA ASP A 195 1.36 -3.81 -16.03
C ASP A 195 1.54 -2.49 -16.82
N PRO A 196 2.42 -1.59 -16.30
CA PRO A 196 2.70 -0.32 -16.96
C PRO A 196 3.54 -0.52 -18.22
N ALA A 197 3.47 0.44 -19.13
CA ALA A 197 4.37 0.53 -20.27
C ALA A 197 5.83 0.74 -19.83
N PRO A 198 6.82 0.45 -20.69
CA PRO A 198 8.23 0.68 -20.37
C PRO A 198 8.59 2.13 -20.03
N ASP A 199 7.81 3.09 -20.55
CA ASP A 199 7.96 4.52 -20.26
C ASP A 199 7.23 4.96 -18.98
N GLY A 200 6.59 4.04 -18.29
CA GLY A 200 5.91 4.24 -17.02
C GLY A 200 4.46 4.66 -17.10
N ARG A 201 3.87 4.83 -18.29
CA ARG A 201 2.43 5.08 -18.41
C ARG A 201 1.62 3.88 -17.93
N SER A 202 0.52 4.15 -17.23
CA SER A 202 -0.38 3.11 -16.75
C SER A 202 -1.18 2.48 -17.89
N CYS A 203 -1.49 1.18 -17.81
CA CYS A 203 -2.18 0.48 -18.90
C CYS A 203 -3.64 0.91 -19.08
N GLY A 204 -4.31 1.39 -18.04
CA GLY A 204 -5.72 1.79 -18.08
C GLY A 204 -6.73 0.65 -17.93
N HIS A 205 -6.32 -0.62 -18.01
CA HIS A 205 -7.20 -1.77 -18.17
C HIS A 205 -7.07 -2.87 -17.11
N CYS A 206 -6.02 -2.87 -16.27
CA CYS A 206 -5.95 -3.81 -15.16
C CYS A 206 -6.88 -3.35 -14.02
N ASP A 207 -7.27 -4.28 -13.15
CA ASP A 207 -8.19 -4.01 -12.02
C ASP A 207 -7.81 -2.75 -11.26
N SER A 208 -6.53 -2.61 -10.90
CA SER A 208 -6.06 -1.46 -10.16
C SER A 208 -6.18 -0.13 -10.93
N CYS A 209 -5.99 -0.14 -12.25
CA CYS A 209 -6.23 1.05 -13.08
C CYS A 209 -7.70 1.40 -13.15
N LEU A 210 -8.59 0.42 -13.33
CA LEU A 210 -10.03 0.64 -13.40
C LEU A 210 -10.56 1.19 -12.07
N LEU A 211 -10.19 0.59 -10.94
CA LEU A 211 -10.55 1.06 -9.61
C LEU A 211 -10.07 2.49 -9.36
N ARG A 212 -8.84 2.80 -9.75
CA ARG A 212 -8.27 4.14 -9.61
C ARG A 212 -9.02 5.17 -10.46
N LEU A 213 -9.24 4.89 -11.74
CA LEU A 213 -9.96 5.78 -12.67
C LEU A 213 -11.40 6.02 -12.20
N ASN A 214 -12.10 4.96 -11.78
CA ASN A 214 -13.45 5.06 -11.22
C ASN A 214 -13.46 5.90 -9.94
N GLY A 215 -12.53 5.68 -9.03
CA GLY A 215 -12.41 6.45 -7.80
C GLY A 215 -12.19 7.95 -8.04
N PHE A 216 -11.34 8.33 -9.00
CA PHE A 216 -11.17 9.74 -9.40
C PHE A 216 -12.46 10.32 -10.00
N LYS A 217 -13.16 9.55 -10.85
CA LYS A 217 -14.44 9.97 -11.44
C LYS A 217 -15.49 10.21 -10.36
N GLU A 218 -15.62 9.29 -9.40
CA GLU A 218 -16.57 9.42 -8.28
C GLU A 218 -16.20 10.56 -7.32
N ALA A 219 -14.90 10.83 -7.13
CA ALA A 219 -14.41 11.99 -6.38
C ALA A 219 -14.58 13.32 -7.14
N GLY A 220 -15.14 13.32 -8.36
CA GLY A 220 -15.31 14.52 -9.17
C GLY A 220 -14.00 15.15 -9.65
N SER A 221 -12.92 14.40 -9.70
CA SER A 221 -11.57 14.84 -10.06
C SER A 221 -11.04 14.03 -11.24
N GLN A 222 -10.06 14.59 -11.97
CA GLN A 222 -9.35 13.87 -13.01
C GLN A 222 -8.08 13.23 -12.45
N ASP A 223 -7.83 11.96 -12.82
CA ASP A 223 -6.57 11.32 -12.47
C ASP A 223 -5.39 12.01 -13.20
N PRO A 224 -4.40 12.53 -12.48
CA PRO A 224 -3.25 13.19 -13.09
C PRO A 224 -2.22 12.21 -13.66
N ARG A 225 -2.39 10.90 -13.48
CA ARG A 225 -1.45 9.89 -13.99
C ARG A 225 -1.58 9.74 -15.50
N PRO A 226 -0.46 9.66 -16.27
CA PRO A 226 -0.52 9.36 -17.69
C PRO A 226 -0.87 7.90 -17.94
N TYR A 227 -1.74 7.68 -18.94
CA TYR A 227 -2.16 6.37 -19.41
C TYR A 227 -1.67 6.11 -20.85
N MET A 228 -1.55 4.82 -21.21
CA MET A 228 -1.33 4.44 -22.62
C MET A 228 -2.49 4.95 -23.47
N GLU A 229 -2.20 5.39 -24.69
CA GLU A 229 -3.23 5.68 -25.69
C GLU A 229 -3.83 4.36 -26.19
N ASN A 230 -5.15 4.30 -26.32
CA ASN A 230 -5.88 3.13 -26.87
C ASN A 230 -5.66 3.03 -28.37
#